data_dafbca9507e1c8ddced1321a9b265bf9
#
_entry.id   dafbca9507e1c8ddced1321a9b265bf9
#
_cell.length_a   1.000
_cell.length_b   1.000
_cell.length_c   1.000
_cell.angle_alpha   90.00
_cell.angle_beta   90.00
_cell.angle_gamma   90.00
#
_symmetry.space_group_name_H-M   'P 1'
#
loop_
_entity.id
_entity.type
_entity.pdbx_description
1 polymer ?
#
loop_
_entity_poly.entity_id
_entity_poly.type
_entity_poly.pdbx_seq_one_letter_code
_entity_poly.pdbx_strand_id
1 'polypeptide(L)'
;VPQLWLVRHAPVLAPPGICYGQLDLPVELEATARCAERLASTLPRALPHRLVLRHSTLQRCELLAQAAYALRPDFTLKSDGRLRELNFGAWEGLAWATLPRAELDTWAAQLATYAPGGGE
;
A
#
# COMPACT_ATOMS: atom_id res chain seq x y z
N VAL A 1 -10.94 14.68 19.30
CA VAL A 1 -10.99 14.73 17.84
C VAL A 1 -10.48 13.42 17.27
N PRO A 2 -11.23 12.76 16.38
CA PRO A 2 -10.77 11.54 15.71
C PRO A 2 -9.48 11.81 14.94
N GLN A 3 -8.54 10.88 15.01
CA GLN A 3 -7.29 10.95 14.24
C GLN A 3 -7.26 9.81 13.22
N LEU A 4 -6.88 10.16 12.00
CA LEU A 4 -6.64 9.20 10.92
C LEU A 4 -5.14 9.20 10.59
N TRP A 5 -4.55 8.01 10.63
CA TRP A 5 -3.17 7.79 10.25
C TRP A 5 -3.14 7.06 8.91
N LEU A 6 -2.45 7.63 7.94
CA LEU A 6 -2.22 7.00 6.65
C LEU A 6 -0.78 6.51 6.59
N VAL A 7 -0.62 5.23 6.31
CA VAL A 7 0.68 4.56 6.36
C VAL A 7 0.94 3.88 5.02
N ARG A 8 2.10 4.17 4.42
CA ARG A 8 2.56 3.50 3.21
C ARG A 8 3.37 2.26 3.58
N HIS A 9 3.23 1.21 2.77
CA HIS A 9 4.05 0.00 2.89
C HIS A 9 5.55 0.27 2.66
N ALA A 10 6.39 -0.64 3.14
CA ALA A 10 7.83 -0.62 2.88
C ALA A 10 8.15 -0.95 1.41
N PRO A 11 9.41 -0.76 0.95
CA PRO A 11 9.80 -1.10 -0.41
C PRO A 11 9.49 -2.55 -0.77
N VAL A 12 9.08 -2.74 -2.03
CA VAL A 12 8.86 -4.06 -2.62
C VAL A 12 10.11 -4.56 -3.35
N LEU A 13 10.22 -5.87 -3.53
CA LEU A 13 11.27 -6.48 -4.33
C LEU A 13 10.86 -6.44 -5.81
N ALA A 14 11.25 -5.38 -6.49
CA ALA A 14 11.02 -5.19 -7.91
C ALA A 14 12.10 -4.28 -8.48
N PRO A 15 12.39 -4.36 -9.80
CA PRO A 15 13.21 -3.35 -10.45
C PRO A 15 12.60 -1.96 -10.25
N PRO A 16 13.42 -0.90 -10.09
CA PRO A 16 12.89 0.45 -9.96
C PRO A 16 12.14 0.88 -11.22
N GLY A 17 11.13 1.74 -11.05
CA GLY A 17 10.38 2.31 -12.16
C GLY A 17 9.35 1.37 -12.78
N ILE A 18 8.94 0.32 -12.10
CA ILE A 18 7.88 -0.59 -12.55
C ILE A 18 6.52 -0.08 -12.09
N CYS A 19 5.54 -0.12 -12.98
CA CYS A 19 4.15 0.10 -12.64
C CYS A 19 3.62 -1.13 -11.89
N TYR A 20 3.12 -0.93 -10.70
CA TYR A 20 2.39 -1.98 -9.97
C TYR A 20 1.27 -1.35 -9.14
N GLY A 21 0.10 -1.90 -9.26
CA GLY A 21 -1.05 -1.57 -8.45
C GLY A 21 -1.50 -2.82 -7.71
N GLN A 22 -2.31 -3.64 -8.33
CA GLN A 22 -2.78 -4.90 -7.75
C GLN A 22 -1.81 -6.08 -7.93
N LEU A 23 -0.76 -5.92 -8.71
CA LEU A 23 0.31 -6.93 -8.77
C LEU A 23 0.91 -7.12 -7.37
N ASP A 24 0.82 -8.34 -6.86
CA ASP A 24 1.18 -8.66 -5.48
C ASP A 24 2.67 -9.01 -5.36
N LEU A 25 3.50 -7.99 -5.45
CA LEU A 25 4.95 -8.13 -5.40
C LEU A 25 5.42 -8.51 -3.99
N PRO A 26 6.49 -9.34 -3.88
CA PRO A 26 7.12 -9.63 -2.61
C PRO A 26 7.78 -8.37 -2.03
N VAL A 27 8.04 -8.39 -0.73
CA VAL A 27 8.60 -7.26 0.00
C VAL A 27 10.03 -7.53 0.44
N GLU A 28 10.75 -6.44 0.70
CA GLU A 28 12.03 -6.49 1.37
C GLU A 28 11.75 -6.62 2.89
N LEU A 29 12.07 -7.80 3.46
CA LEU A 29 11.64 -8.16 4.81
C LEU A 29 12.27 -7.29 5.91
N GLU A 30 13.56 -6.94 5.77
CA GLU A 30 14.23 -6.10 6.76
C GLU A 30 13.67 -4.67 6.77
N ALA A 31 13.41 -4.10 5.60
CA ALA A 31 12.79 -2.78 5.50
C ALA A 31 11.37 -2.79 6.06
N THR A 32 10.62 -3.86 5.82
CA THR A 32 9.28 -4.05 6.39
C THR A 32 9.34 -4.10 7.92
N ALA A 33 10.31 -4.83 8.48
CA ALA A 33 10.51 -4.90 9.93
C ALA A 33 10.85 -3.54 10.52
N ARG A 34 11.76 -2.79 9.91
CA ARG A 34 12.11 -1.43 10.35
C ARG A 34 10.92 -0.47 10.27
N CYS A 35 10.12 -0.57 9.22
CA CYS A 35 8.89 0.22 9.10
C CYS A 35 7.89 -0.14 10.21
N ALA A 36 7.75 -1.41 10.53
CA ALA A 36 6.87 -1.87 11.61
C ALA A 36 7.32 -1.34 12.98
N GLU A 37 8.61 -1.36 13.27
CA GLU A 37 9.17 -0.81 14.50
C GLU A 37 8.89 0.70 14.61
N ARG A 38 9.12 1.43 13.52
CA ARG A 38 8.86 2.87 13.47
C ARG A 38 7.38 3.17 13.65
N LEU A 39 6.51 2.42 12.98
CA LEU A 39 5.07 2.57 13.09
C LEU A 39 4.60 2.29 14.53
N ALA A 40 5.06 1.19 15.11
CA ALA A 40 4.71 0.79 16.47
C ALA A 40 5.12 1.84 17.51
N SER A 41 6.26 2.48 17.34
CA SER A 41 6.74 3.52 18.26
C SER A 41 6.09 4.89 18.03
N THR A 42 5.58 5.14 16.83
CA THR A 42 4.99 6.43 16.45
C THR A 42 3.52 6.54 16.85
N LEU A 43 2.77 5.45 16.70
CA LEU A 43 1.35 5.45 16.99
C LEU A 43 1.06 5.61 18.48
N PRO A 44 0.00 6.36 18.84
CA PRO A 44 -0.34 6.62 20.23
C PRO A 44 -0.54 5.34 21.04
N ARG A 45 -0.17 5.37 22.31
CA ARG A 45 -0.38 4.29 23.28
C ARG A 45 -1.57 4.60 24.17
N ALA A 46 -2.18 3.53 24.67
CA ALA A 46 -3.16 3.59 25.78
C ALA A 46 -4.25 4.64 25.58
N LEU A 47 -4.90 4.62 24.46
CA LEU A 47 -6.07 5.45 24.25
C LEU A 47 -7.30 4.79 24.88
N PRO A 48 -8.28 5.58 25.35
CA PRO A 48 -9.55 5.04 25.80
C PRO A 48 -10.29 4.27 24.69
N HIS A 49 -9.88 4.50 23.44
CA HIS A 49 -10.39 3.79 22.27
C HIS A 49 -9.27 3.01 21.61
N ARG A 50 -9.54 1.74 21.32
CA ARG A 50 -8.58 0.89 20.63
C ARG A 50 -8.32 1.42 19.22
N LEU A 51 -7.05 1.47 18.83
CA LEU A 51 -6.68 1.73 17.46
C LEU A 51 -7.12 0.56 16.58
N VAL A 52 -7.78 0.88 15.47
CA VAL A 52 -8.12 -0.09 14.44
C VAL A 52 -7.17 0.13 13.27
N LEU A 53 -6.33 -0.84 13.00
CA LEU A 53 -5.44 -0.85 11.85
C LEU A 53 -6.12 -1.62 10.73
N ARG A 54 -6.50 -0.92 9.67
CA ARG A 54 -7.05 -1.53 8.47
C ARG A 54 -5.96 -1.59 7.41
N HIS A 55 -5.87 -2.70 6.71
CA HIS A 55 -4.84 -2.88 5.69
C HIS A 55 -5.39 -3.53 4.43
N SER A 56 -4.73 -3.25 3.32
CA SER A 56 -4.96 -3.94 2.04
C SER A 56 -4.64 -5.43 2.16
N THR A 57 -5.25 -6.22 1.31
CA THR A 57 -4.98 -7.67 1.21
C THR A 57 -3.69 -8.00 0.43
N LEU A 58 -3.05 -7.01 -0.20
CA LEU A 58 -1.78 -7.21 -0.88
C LEU A 58 -0.66 -7.45 0.14
N GLN A 59 0.26 -8.39 -0.15
CA GLN A 59 1.24 -8.84 0.85
C GLN A 59 2.13 -7.71 1.37
N ARG A 60 2.45 -6.70 0.57
CA ARG A 60 3.25 -5.55 1.01
C ARG A 60 2.60 -4.77 2.15
N CYS A 61 1.29 -4.70 2.17
CA CYS A 61 0.51 -4.06 3.24
C CYS A 61 0.24 -5.02 4.39
N GLU A 62 -0.14 -6.24 4.07
CA GLU A 62 -0.46 -7.26 5.07
C GLU A 62 0.74 -7.61 5.95
N LEU A 63 1.91 -7.81 5.35
CA LEU A 63 3.12 -8.14 6.12
C LEU A 63 3.56 -7.00 7.04
N LEU A 64 3.45 -5.75 6.59
CA LEU A 64 3.72 -4.60 7.45
C LEU A 64 2.71 -4.54 8.62
N ALA A 65 1.44 -4.73 8.33
CA ALA A 65 0.39 -4.71 9.34
C ALA A 65 0.57 -5.82 10.38
N GLN A 66 0.90 -7.03 9.94
CA GLN A 66 1.16 -8.17 10.83
C GLN A 66 2.41 -7.94 11.69
N ALA A 67 3.49 -7.41 11.11
CA ALA A 67 4.71 -7.09 11.85
C ALA A 67 4.46 -6.00 12.91
N ALA A 68 3.70 -4.97 12.58
CA ALA A 68 3.31 -3.93 13.54
C ALA A 68 2.41 -4.49 14.65
N TYR A 69 1.48 -5.35 14.31
CA TYR A 69 0.60 -6.02 15.27
C TYR A 69 1.39 -6.89 16.25
N ALA A 70 2.40 -7.60 15.78
CA ALA A 70 3.25 -8.41 16.65
C ALA A 70 3.98 -7.55 17.71
N LEU A 71 4.31 -6.31 17.38
CA LEU A 71 4.91 -5.35 18.31
C LEU A 71 3.89 -4.62 19.18
N ARG A 72 2.67 -4.49 18.69
CA ARG A 72 1.58 -3.73 19.32
C ARG A 72 0.27 -4.51 19.24
N PRO A 73 0.11 -5.60 20.03
CA PRO A 73 -1.11 -6.42 20.02
C PRO A 73 -2.34 -5.71 20.63
N ASP A 74 -2.17 -4.48 21.12
CA ASP A 74 -3.26 -3.62 21.57
C ASP A 74 -4.12 -3.08 20.41
N PHE A 75 -3.65 -3.19 19.15
CA PHE A 75 -4.43 -2.82 17.97
C PHE A 75 -5.50 -3.87 17.68
N THR A 76 -6.59 -3.43 17.03
CA THR A 76 -7.45 -4.34 16.27
C THR A 76 -6.99 -4.36 14.83
N LEU A 77 -6.67 -5.53 14.30
CA LEU A 77 -6.18 -5.70 12.94
C LEU A 77 -7.32 -6.19 12.04
N LYS A 78 -7.56 -5.50 10.93
CA LYS A 78 -8.59 -5.86 9.95
C LYS A 78 -8.08 -5.71 8.52
N SER A 79 -8.19 -6.78 7.75
CA SER A 79 -7.97 -6.70 6.29
C SER A 79 -9.20 -6.14 5.59
N ASP A 80 -8.96 -5.38 4.52
CA ASP A 80 -10.04 -4.81 3.71
C ASP A 80 -9.58 -4.73 2.25
N GLY A 81 -10.20 -5.53 1.39
CA GLY A 81 -9.87 -5.59 -0.03
C GLY A 81 -10.12 -4.28 -0.78
N ARG A 82 -10.95 -3.39 -0.23
CA ARG A 82 -11.21 -2.08 -0.82
C ARG A 82 -10.01 -1.12 -0.71
N LEU A 83 -9.05 -1.46 0.15
CA LEU A 83 -7.80 -0.70 0.30
C LEU A 83 -6.71 -1.12 -0.68
N ARG A 84 -6.97 -2.09 -1.56
CA ARG A 84 -6.02 -2.43 -2.61
C ARG A 84 -5.81 -1.23 -3.54
N GLU A 85 -4.59 -1.11 -4.04
CA GLU A 85 -4.24 -0.13 -5.06
C GLU A 85 -5.08 -0.34 -6.31
N LEU A 86 -5.14 0.66 -7.17
CA LEU A 86 -5.78 0.56 -8.47
C LEU A 86 -5.22 -0.61 -9.26
N ASN A 87 -6.11 -1.26 -10.02
CA ASN A 87 -5.70 -2.23 -11.00
C ASN A 87 -5.28 -1.49 -12.28
N PHE A 88 -3.99 -1.51 -12.58
CA PHE A 88 -3.44 -0.88 -13.77
C PHE A 88 -3.55 -1.75 -15.04
N GLY A 89 -4.29 -2.83 -15.00
CA GLY A 89 -4.57 -3.65 -16.18
C GLY A 89 -3.31 -4.10 -16.89
N ALA A 90 -3.23 -3.82 -18.19
CA ALA A 90 -2.08 -4.21 -19.03
C ALA A 90 -0.78 -3.48 -18.66
N TRP A 91 -0.82 -2.40 -17.87
CA TRP A 91 0.38 -1.70 -17.41
C TRP A 91 1.07 -2.41 -16.24
N GLU A 92 0.36 -3.29 -15.53
CA GLU A 92 0.92 -4.01 -14.39
C GLU A 92 2.21 -4.74 -14.76
N GLY A 93 3.28 -4.48 -14.03
CA GLY A 93 4.59 -5.10 -14.23
C GLY A 93 5.43 -4.48 -15.33
N LEU A 94 4.93 -3.49 -16.05
CA LEU A 94 5.69 -2.80 -17.09
C LEU A 94 6.45 -1.60 -16.50
N ALA A 95 7.57 -1.25 -17.13
CA ALA A 95 8.30 -0.05 -16.75
C ALA A 95 7.49 1.20 -17.16
N TRP A 96 7.37 2.17 -16.26
CA TRP A 96 6.69 3.44 -16.57
C TRP A 96 7.27 4.11 -17.82
N ALA A 97 8.59 4.02 -18.02
CA ALA A 97 9.27 4.60 -19.18
C ALA A 97 8.87 3.98 -20.51
N THR A 98 8.30 2.76 -20.52
CA THR A 98 7.86 2.07 -21.74
C THR A 98 6.41 2.34 -22.09
N LEU A 99 5.65 3.00 -21.19
CA LEU A 99 4.25 3.31 -21.44
C LEU A 99 4.10 4.49 -22.38
N PRO A 100 3.09 4.45 -23.29
CA PRO A 100 2.86 5.56 -24.22
C PRO A 100 2.59 6.87 -23.49
N ARG A 101 3.32 7.91 -23.82
CA ARG A 101 3.19 9.22 -23.19
C ARG A 101 1.77 9.77 -23.30
N ALA A 102 1.13 9.57 -24.46
CA ALA A 102 -0.23 10.03 -24.68
C ALA A 102 -1.24 9.39 -23.71
N GLU A 103 -1.06 8.11 -23.37
CA GLU A 103 -1.92 7.42 -22.41
C GLU A 103 -1.69 7.94 -21.00
N LEU A 104 -0.42 8.19 -20.63
CA LEU A 104 -0.10 8.79 -19.32
C LEU A 104 -0.68 10.19 -19.18
N ASP A 105 -0.60 11.00 -20.22
CA ASP A 105 -1.15 12.36 -20.24
C ASP A 105 -2.69 12.33 -20.14
N THR A 106 -3.33 11.40 -20.82
CA THR A 106 -4.78 11.21 -20.74
C THR A 106 -5.21 10.83 -19.33
N TRP A 107 -4.49 9.88 -18.72
CA TRP A 107 -4.77 9.48 -17.34
C TRP A 107 -4.57 10.65 -16.37
N ALA A 108 -3.48 11.39 -16.51
CA ALA A 108 -3.21 12.56 -15.67
C ALA A 108 -4.31 13.63 -15.77
N ALA A 109 -4.91 13.79 -16.96
CA ALA A 109 -5.99 14.73 -17.19
C ALA A 109 -7.37 14.23 -16.73
N GLN A 110 -7.56 12.92 -16.60
CA GLN A 110 -8.84 12.27 -16.35
C GLN A 110 -8.77 11.21 -15.24
N LEU A 111 -8.14 11.54 -14.12
CA LEU A 111 -7.86 10.60 -13.02
C LEU A 111 -9.10 9.85 -12.50
N ALA A 112 -10.26 10.47 -12.55
CA ALA A 112 -11.48 9.89 -12.01
C ALA A 112 -12.24 8.99 -13.00
N THR A 113 -11.92 9.05 -14.28
CA THR A 113 -12.73 8.39 -15.33
C THR A 113 -11.94 7.53 -16.30
N TYR A 114 -10.64 7.76 -16.41
CA TYR A 114 -9.78 6.96 -17.29
C TYR A 114 -9.31 5.70 -16.58
N ALA A 115 -9.47 4.55 -17.23
CA ALA A 115 -9.01 3.27 -16.70
C ALA A 115 -7.60 2.96 -17.24
N PRO A 116 -6.54 3.23 -16.45
CA PRO A 116 -5.16 3.03 -16.91
C PRO A 116 -4.90 1.56 -17.24
N GLY A 117 -4.34 1.31 -18.43
CA GLY A 117 -4.09 -0.05 -18.92
C GLY A 117 -5.36 -0.88 -19.13
N GLY A 118 -6.53 -0.27 -19.14
CA GLY A 118 -7.81 -0.98 -19.20
C GLY A 118 -8.23 -1.65 -17.90
N GLY A 119 -7.63 -1.27 -16.77
CA GLY A 119 -7.98 -1.77 -15.43
C GLY A 119 -9.14 -1.01 -14.79
N GLU A 120 -8.83 -0.25 -13.72
CA GLU A 120 -9.80 0.56 -12.96
C GLU A 120 -9.65 2.05 -13.19
#